data_b70f44b198e8afb63678404a560c16ee
#
_entry.id   b70f44b198e8afb63678404a560c16ee
#
_cell.length_a   1.000
_cell.length_b   1.000
_cell.length_c   1.000
_cell.angle_alpha   90.00
_cell.angle_beta   90.00
_cell.angle_gamma   90.00
#
_symmetry.space_group_name_H-M   'P 1'
#
loop_
_entity.id
_entity.type
_entity.pdbx_description
1 polymer ?
#
loop_
_entity_poly.entity_id
_entity_poly.type
_entity_poly.pdbx_seq_one_letter_code
_entity_poly.pdbx_strand_id
1 'polypeptide(L)'
;PGVSTGSDPWVYNYSQGALIASVRKMVASYTNILNTLVSNGSLATAKTEKDVAGLVDKNPKLIKWTRGLRQSILRQRAAEFVPENLCLASYRPFSKSWVYLDTMWSEYRPTKLYPTPAHENLVIQLPGPGEDRPFSALVTRLIPNIHLLHGGQCFSMYWYEKQGANGQVKGLFDAATVVDGYIRHDGITDVALANFRKHYGDASITKEAIFFYCYGVLHSPE
;
A
#
# COMPACT_ATOMS: atom_id res chain seq x y z
N PRO A 1 5.94 6.26 -0.99
CA PRO A 1 6.60 4.96 -1.07
C PRO A 1 5.64 3.82 -1.38
N GLY A 2 6.20 2.60 -1.67
CA GLY A 2 5.43 1.38 -1.81
C GLY A 2 4.95 0.81 -0.45
N VAL A 3 4.23 -0.32 -0.49
CA VAL A 3 3.74 -0.99 0.73
C VAL A 3 4.90 -1.50 1.59
N SER A 4 4.86 -1.18 2.88
CA SER A 4 5.73 -1.76 3.92
C SER A 4 4.88 -2.51 4.94
N THR A 5 5.20 -3.76 5.21
CA THR A 5 4.43 -4.59 6.15
C THR A 5 5.18 -4.85 7.45
N GLY A 6 6.50 -4.73 7.46
CA GLY A 6 7.34 -5.16 8.60
C GLY A 6 7.27 -6.67 8.89
N SER A 7 6.41 -7.41 8.17
CA SER A 7 6.15 -8.83 8.37
C SER A 7 5.91 -9.59 7.05
N ASP A 8 6.64 -9.24 5.99
CA ASP A 8 6.49 -9.83 4.65
C ASP A 8 6.30 -11.36 4.65
N PRO A 9 7.06 -12.18 5.40
CA PRO A 9 6.89 -13.64 5.38
C PRO A 9 5.50 -14.12 5.81
N TRP A 10 4.71 -13.28 6.48
CA TRP A 10 3.37 -13.61 6.95
C TRP A 10 2.27 -13.14 6.02
N VAL A 11 2.49 -12.00 5.35
CA VAL A 11 1.46 -11.30 4.56
C VAL A 11 1.75 -11.27 3.06
N TYR A 12 2.86 -11.89 2.62
CA TYR A 12 3.17 -12.15 1.21
C TYR A 12 3.38 -13.65 0.96
N ASN A 13 2.88 -14.16 -0.16
CA ASN A 13 3.17 -15.51 -0.63
C ASN A 13 2.94 -15.63 -2.14
N TYR A 14 3.70 -16.48 -2.82
CA TYR A 14 3.48 -16.79 -4.23
C TYR A 14 2.20 -17.63 -4.46
N SER A 15 1.77 -18.40 -3.46
CA SER A 15 0.52 -19.14 -3.47
C SER A 15 -0.56 -18.41 -2.66
N GLN A 16 -1.70 -18.13 -3.29
CA GLN A 16 -2.84 -17.50 -2.62
C GLN A 16 -3.35 -18.35 -1.46
N GLY A 17 -3.49 -19.69 -1.68
CA GLY A 17 -3.95 -20.58 -0.63
C GLY A 17 -3.00 -20.66 0.57
N ALA A 18 -1.68 -20.67 0.34
CA ALA A 18 -0.69 -20.62 1.40
C ALA A 18 -0.72 -19.28 2.16
N LEU A 19 -0.94 -18.16 1.45
CA LEU A 19 -1.13 -16.86 2.09
C LEU A 19 -2.36 -16.84 2.99
N ILE A 20 -3.50 -17.31 2.49
CA ILE A 20 -4.74 -17.40 3.27
C ILE A 20 -4.51 -18.20 4.56
N ALA A 21 -3.88 -19.37 4.46
CA ALA A 21 -3.56 -20.20 5.61
C ALA A 21 -2.65 -19.48 6.62
N SER A 22 -1.62 -18.79 6.12
CA SER A 22 -0.69 -18.01 6.95
C SER A 22 -1.41 -16.87 7.68
N VAL A 23 -2.21 -16.07 6.96
CA VAL A 23 -2.94 -14.94 7.56
C VAL A 23 -3.96 -15.41 8.58
N ARG A 24 -4.73 -16.46 8.27
CA ARG A 24 -5.69 -17.03 9.24
C ARG A 24 -5.02 -17.53 10.51
N LYS A 25 -3.86 -18.19 10.39
CA LYS A 25 -3.06 -18.60 11.54
C LYS A 25 -2.59 -17.40 12.37
N MET A 26 -2.14 -16.35 11.71
CA MET A 26 -1.69 -15.13 12.36
C MET A 26 -2.83 -14.40 13.07
N VAL A 27 -4.02 -14.32 12.44
CA VAL A 27 -5.24 -13.74 13.04
C VAL A 27 -5.66 -14.55 14.26
N ALA A 28 -5.69 -15.89 14.18
CA ALA A 28 -6.03 -16.76 15.29
C ALA A 28 -5.05 -16.61 16.48
N SER A 29 -3.74 -16.56 16.19
CA SER A 29 -2.71 -16.35 17.20
C SER A 29 -2.88 -15.00 17.90
N TYR A 30 -3.12 -13.93 17.14
CA TYR A 30 -3.38 -12.59 17.67
C TYR A 30 -4.61 -12.59 18.59
N THR A 31 -5.73 -13.15 18.11
CA THR A 31 -7.01 -13.17 18.84
C THR A 31 -6.89 -13.96 20.14
N ASN A 32 -6.22 -15.11 20.13
CA ASN A 32 -5.98 -15.91 21.33
C ASN A 32 -5.17 -15.13 22.37
N ILE A 33 -4.12 -14.45 21.94
CA ILE A 33 -3.29 -13.65 22.85
C ILE A 33 -4.07 -12.46 23.38
N LEU A 34 -4.82 -11.74 22.55
CA LEU A 34 -5.67 -10.65 23.00
C LEU A 34 -6.67 -11.10 24.04
N ASN A 35 -7.40 -12.20 23.78
CA ASN A 35 -8.38 -12.75 24.73
C ASN A 35 -7.74 -13.17 26.05
N THR A 36 -6.57 -13.79 26.01
CA THR A 36 -5.82 -14.17 27.22
C THR A 36 -5.42 -12.94 28.03
N LEU A 37 -4.88 -11.90 27.39
CA LEU A 37 -4.44 -10.69 28.07
C LEU A 37 -5.60 -9.86 28.63
N VAL A 38 -6.76 -9.91 27.98
CA VAL A 38 -7.99 -9.28 28.49
C VAL A 38 -8.53 -10.07 29.68
N SER A 39 -8.68 -11.39 29.57
CA SER A 39 -9.30 -12.24 30.60
C SER A 39 -8.49 -12.30 31.90
N ASN A 40 -7.16 -12.26 31.82
CA ASN A 40 -6.28 -12.26 33.00
C ASN A 40 -5.95 -10.86 33.55
N GLY A 41 -6.52 -9.80 32.97
CA GLY A 41 -6.32 -8.42 33.40
C GLY A 41 -4.92 -7.84 33.13
N SER A 42 -4.05 -8.54 32.40
CA SER A 42 -2.67 -8.08 32.15
C SER A 42 -2.57 -6.76 31.40
N LEU A 43 -3.60 -6.39 30.63
CA LEU A 43 -3.65 -5.11 29.92
C LEU A 43 -3.99 -3.92 30.82
N ALA A 44 -4.51 -4.14 32.03
CA ALA A 44 -4.91 -3.05 32.93
C ALA A 44 -3.73 -2.14 33.36
N THR A 45 -2.52 -2.70 33.42
CA THR A 45 -1.30 -1.98 33.77
C THR A 45 -0.46 -1.52 32.59
N ALA A 46 -0.72 -2.05 31.40
CA ALA A 46 0.02 -1.71 30.18
C ALA A 46 -0.41 -0.33 29.64
N LYS A 47 0.52 0.61 29.52
CA LYS A 47 0.28 1.98 29.02
C LYS A 47 0.87 2.21 27.65
N THR A 48 1.84 1.43 27.25
CA THR A 48 2.60 1.58 26.01
C THR A 48 2.71 0.25 25.23
N GLU A 49 3.04 0.33 23.95
CA GLU A 49 3.31 -0.87 23.14
C GLU A 49 4.57 -1.64 23.61
N LYS A 50 5.45 -0.98 24.38
CA LYS A 50 6.62 -1.63 24.99
C LYS A 50 6.21 -2.53 26.15
N ASP A 51 5.22 -2.11 26.95
CA ASP A 51 4.69 -2.93 28.04
C ASP A 51 4.05 -4.19 27.45
N VAL A 52 3.28 -4.07 26.35
CA VAL A 52 2.71 -5.21 25.62
C VAL A 52 3.79 -6.14 25.11
N ALA A 53 4.96 -5.64 24.68
CA ALA A 53 6.06 -6.48 24.22
C ALA A 53 6.60 -7.47 25.28
N GLY A 54 6.39 -7.18 26.55
CA GLY A 54 6.69 -8.09 27.68
C GLY A 54 5.61 -9.15 27.95
N LEU A 55 4.38 -8.92 27.45
CA LEU A 55 3.21 -9.77 27.72
C LEU A 55 2.91 -10.78 26.59
N VAL A 56 3.37 -10.51 25.35
CA VAL A 56 3.06 -11.36 24.21
C VAL A 56 4.08 -12.47 24.00
N ASP A 57 3.62 -13.60 23.45
CA ASP A 57 4.50 -14.69 23.07
C ASP A 57 5.41 -14.26 21.91
N LYS A 58 6.73 -14.43 22.10
CA LYS A 58 7.76 -14.05 21.14
C LYS A 58 8.06 -15.13 20.09
N ASN A 59 7.29 -16.22 20.05
CA ASN A 59 7.50 -17.29 19.08
C ASN A 59 7.25 -16.79 17.64
N PRO A 60 8.29 -16.62 16.82
CA PRO A 60 8.14 -16.09 15.47
C PRO A 60 7.39 -17.02 14.51
N LYS A 61 7.18 -18.31 14.89
CA LYS A 61 6.41 -19.28 14.12
C LYS A 61 4.89 -19.07 14.24
N LEU A 62 4.44 -18.28 15.20
CA LEU A 62 3.03 -17.99 15.43
C LEU A 62 2.62 -16.65 14.84
N ILE A 63 3.43 -15.62 15.10
CA ILE A 63 3.17 -14.25 14.66
C ILE A 63 4.45 -13.41 14.81
N LYS A 64 4.67 -12.46 13.91
CA LYS A 64 5.71 -11.44 14.08
C LYS A 64 5.09 -10.17 14.65
N TRP A 65 5.42 -9.84 15.89
CA TRP A 65 4.93 -8.67 16.58
C TRP A 65 5.59 -7.39 16.08
N THR A 66 4.89 -6.64 15.23
CA THR A 66 5.27 -5.27 14.86
C THR A 66 4.84 -4.28 15.95
N ARG A 67 5.34 -3.04 15.87
CA ARG A 67 4.87 -1.96 16.75
C ARG A 67 3.36 -1.73 16.61
N GLY A 68 2.86 -1.73 15.39
CA GLY A 68 1.43 -1.54 15.09
C GLY A 68 0.54 -2.61 15.71
N LEU A 69 0.97 -3.88 15.67
CA LEU A 69 0.23 -4.98 16.30
C LEU A 69 0.19 -4.86 17.82
N ARG A 70 1.30 -4.48 18.45
CA ARG A 70 1.31 -4.24 19.91
C ARG A 70 0.40 -3.07 20.31
N GLN A 71 0.36 -1.99 19.50
CA GLN A 71 -0.60 -0.90 19.70
C GLN A 71 -2.05 -1.38 19.52
N SER A 72 -2.31 -2.30 18.59
CA SER A 72 -3.63 -2.88 18.39
C SER A 72 -4.07 -3.74 19.60
N ILE A 73 -3.17 -4.52 20.19
CA ILE A 73 -3.43 -5.22 21.46
C ILE A 73 -3.78 -4.22 22.57
N LEU A 74 -2.97 -3.18 22.75
CA LEU A 74 -3.19 -2.16 23.78
C LEU A 74 -4.56 -1.49 23.65
N ARG A 75 -5.03 -1.28 22.40
CA ARG A 75 -6.35 -0.73 22.09
C ARG A 75 -7.45 -1.78 22.07
N GLN A 76 -7.16 -3.02 22.38
CA GLN A 76 -8.06 -4.17 22.34
C GLN A 76 -8.78 -4.30 20.97
N ARG A 77 -8.07 -3.98 19.88
CA ARG A 77 -8.65 -4.04 18.54
C ARG A 77 -8.78 -5.50 18.12
N ALA A 78 -9.99 -5.90 17.74
CA ALA A 78 -10.23 -7.22 17.16
C ALA A 78 -9.53 -7.36 15.79
N ALA A 79 -9.10 -8.59 15.48
CA ALA A 79 -8.55 -8.95 14.19
C ALA A 79 -9.49 -9.93 13.47
N GLU A 80 -9.68 -9.70 12.18
CA GLU A 80 -10.52 -10.53 11.33
C GLU A 80 -9.81 -10.75 9.99
N PHE A 81 -10.07 -11.92 9.38
CA PHE A 81 -9.63 -12.19 8.02
C PHE A 81 -10.69 -11.69 7.02
N VAL A 82 -10.31 -10.74 6.18
CA VAL A 82 -11.16 -10.12 5.17
C VAL A 82 -10.64 -10.54 3.78
N PRO A 83 -11.36 -11.41 3.05
CA PRO A 83 -10.90 -11.93 1.74
C PRO A 83 -10.61 -10.84 0.71
N GLU A 84 -11.35 -9.74 0.74
CA GLU A 84 -11.23 -8.58 -0.17
C GLU A 84 -9.88 -7.85 -0.04
N ASN A 85 -9.17 -8.09 1.05
CA ASN A 85 -7.82 -7.55 1.27
C ASN A 85 -6.72 -8.36 0.56
N LEU A 86 -7.07 -9.47 -0.11
CA LEU A 86 -6.12 -10.25 -0.92
C LEU A 86 -5.98 -9.65 -2.31
N CYS A 87 -4.76 -9.33 -2.72
CA CYS A 87 -4.47 -8.87 -4.07
C CYS A 87 -3.08 -9.29 -4.54
N LEU A 88 -2.84 -9.14 -5.86
CA LEU A 88 -1.50 -9.27 -6.41
C LEU A 88 -0.72 -7.96 -6.23
N ALA A 89 0.56 -8.08 -5.91
CA ALA A 89 1.49 -6.98 -5.76
C ALA A 89 2.76 -7.20 -6.60
N SER A 90 3.39 -6.13 -7.02
CA SER A 90 4.77 -6.16 -7.51
C SER A 90 5.70 -6.23 -6.31
N TYR A 91 6.20 -7.43 -6.02
CA TYR A 91 6.89 -7.71 -4.76
C TYR A 91 8.40 -7.44 -4.82
N ARG A 92 9.05 -7.87 -5.90
CA ARG A 92 10.47 -7.61 -6.21
C ARG A 92 10.58 -7.33 -7.71
N PRO A 93 11.69 -6.83 -8.23
CA PRO A 93 11.86 -6.62 -9.67
C PRO A 93 11.43 -7.86 -10.46
N PHE A 94 10.51 -7.66 -11.42
CA PHE A 94 9.94 -8.71 -12.29
C PHE A 94 9.23 -9.87 -11.57
N SER A 95 8.93 -9.72 -10.27
CA SER A 95 8.28 -10.75 -9.46
C SER A 95 6.96 -10.26 -8.88
N LYS A 96 5.90 -11.04 -9.08
CA LYS A 96 4.57 -10.83 -8.51
C LYS A 96 4.36 -11.77 -7.34
N SER A 97 3.66 -11.30 -6.31
CA SER A 97 3.27 -12.11 -5.14
C SER A 97 1.88 -11.70 -4.67
N TRP A 98 1.13 -12.64 -4.12
CA TRP A 98 -0.07 -12.31 -3.37
C TRP A 98 0.30 -11.58 -2.09
N VAL A 99 -0.49 -10.57 -1.72
CA VAL A 99 -0.36 -9.83 -0.47
C VAL A 99 -1.72 -9.73 0.21
N TYR A 100 -1.70 -9.78 1.54
CA TYR A 100 -2.83 -9.42 2.38
C TYR A 100 -2.68 -7.96 2.82
N LEU A 101 -3.46 -7.09 2.21
CA LEU A 101 -3.31 -5.64 2.33
C LEU A 101 -4.30 -5.07 3.35
N ASP A 102 -3.95 -5.13 4.62
CA ASP A 102 -4.75 -4.63 5.72
C ASP A 102 -3.97 -3.64 6.59
N THR A 103 -4.66 -2.67 7.18
CA THR A 103 -4.06 -1.60 8.00
C THR A 103 -3.44 -2.11 9.29
N MET A 104 -3.93 -3.21 9.84
CA MET A 104 -3.41 -3.80 11.07
C MET A 104 -2.09 -4.54 10.83
N TRP A 105 -1.95 -5.16 9.63
CA TRP A 105 -0.83 -6.01 9.26
C TRP A 105 0.21 -5.31 8.38
N SER A 106 0.01 -4.01 8.10
CA SER A 106 0.92 -3.19 7.31
C SER A 106 1.39 -1.98 8.13
N GLU A 107 2.70 -1.68 8.09
CA GLU A 107 3.26 -0.48 8.71
C GLU A 107 2.97 0.77 7.87
N TYR A 108 2.95 0.61 6.55
CA TYR A 108 2.61 1.67 5.62
C TYR A 108 1.87 1.12 4.40
N ARG A 109 0.81 1.81 4.01
CA ARG A 109 0.04 1.58 2.79
C ARG A 109 -0.12 2.91 2.03
N PRO A 110 0.11 2.93 0.71
CA PRO A 110 -0.12 4.11 -0.11
C PRO A 110 -1.62 4.30 -0.39
N THR A 111 -2.42 4.61 0.63
CA THR A 111 -3.88 4.68 0.56
C THR A 111 -4.42 5.76 -0.37
N LYS A 112 -3.61 6.78 -0.68
CA LYS A 112 -3.97 7.75 -1.72
C LYS A 112 -3.79 7.21 -3.13
N LEU A 113 -2.95 6.20 -3.33
CA LEU A 113 -2.73 5.56 -4.64
C LEU A 113 -3.59 4.33 -4.83
N TYR A 114 -3.84 3.60 -3.73
CA TYR A 114 -4.64 2.38 -3.68
C TYR A 114 -5.48 2.40 -2.40
N PRO A 115 -6.65 3.06 -2.40
CA PRO A 115 -7.55 3.10 -1.23
C PRO A 115 -7.98 1.70 -0.79
N THR A 116 -8.32 0.85 -1.76
CA THR A 116 -8.60 -0.58 -1.59
C THR A 116 -7.82 -1.38 -2.62
N PRO A 117 -7.72 -2.70 -2.49
CA PRO A 117 -7.10 -3.57 -3.50
C PRO A 117 -7.76 -3.53 -4.88
N ALA A 118 -9.02 -3.11 -4.96
CA ALA A 118 -9.78 -3.03 -6.21
C ALA A 118 -9.47 -1.77 -7.04
N HIS A 119 -8.83 -0.75 -6.45
CA HIS A 119 -8.51 0.48 -7.16
C HIS A 119 -7.32 0.28 -8.10
N GLU A 120 -7.53 0.59 -9.36
CA GLU A 120 -6.49 0.50 -10.39
C GLU A 120 -5.60 1.73 -10.38
N ASN A 121 -4.31 1.52 -10.68
CA ASN A 121 -3.36 2.58 -10.89
C ASN A 121 -2.23 2.16 -11.84
N LEU A 122 -1.48 3.12 -12.30
CA LEU A 122 -0.23 2.95 -13.01
C LEU A 122 0.84 3.75 -12.27
N VAL A 123 1.90 3.10 -11.84
CA VAL A 123 2.89 3.69 -10.95
C VAL A 123 4.29 3.47 -11.51
N ILE A 124 5.06 4.55 -11.62
CA ILE A 124 6.50 4.49 -11.79
C ILE A 124 7.11 4.46 -10.39
N GLN A 125 7.95 3.48 -10.11
CA GLN A 125 8.73 3.45 -8.88
C GLN A 125 10.20 3.71 -9.18
N LEU A 126 10.80 4.60 -8.37
CA LEU A 126 12.22 4.94 -8.38
C LEU A 126 12.84 4.55 -7.04
N PRO A 127 14.17 4.37 -6.95
CA PRO A 127 14.87 4.18 -5.68
C PRO A 127 14.58 5.34 -4.71
N GLY A 128 14.64 5.05 -3.42
CA GLY A 128 14.45 6.05 -2.38
C GLY A 128 15.61 7.06 -2.32
N PRO A 129 15.43 8.21 -1.67
CA PRO A 129 16.51 9.15 -1.43
C PRO A 129 17.62 8.52 -0.61
N GLY A 130 18.88 8.75 -1.00
CA GLY A 130 20.06 8.22 -0.31
C GLY A 130 20.40 6.77 -0.65
N GLU A 131 19.74 6.18 -1.66
CA GLU A 131 20.13 4.87 -2.19
C GLU A 131 21.48 4.98 -2.91
N ASP A 132 22.38 4.06 -2.59
CA ASP A 132 23.74 3.97 -3.15
C ASP A 132 23.84 3.05 -4.38
N ARG A 133 22.76 2.36 -4.73
CA ARG A 133 22.69 1.48 -5.90
C ARG A 133 22.51 2.29 -7.18
N PRO A 134 22.88 1.69 -8.33
CA PRO A 134 22.63 2.33 -9.62
C PRO A 134 21.16 2.72 -9.79
N PHE A 135 20.93 3.87 -10.44
CA PHE A 135 19.58 4.34 -10.75
C PHE A 135 18.80 3.28 -11.52
N SER A 136 17.54 3.13 -11.20
CA SER A 136 16.63 2.23 -11.88
C SER A 136 15.20 2.77 -11.80
N ALA A 137 14.37 2.43 -12.76
CA ALA A 137 12.95 2.78 -12.81
C ALA A 137 12.13 1.56 -13.22
N LEU A 138 11.01 1.34 -12.56
CA LEU A 138 10.04 0.30 -12.94
C LEU A 138 8.63 0.87 -12.98
N VAL A 139 7.86 0.50 -13.99
CA VAL A 139 6.44 0.81 -14.09
C VAL A 139 5.62 -0.44 -13.75
N THR A 140 4.54 -0.26 -13.01
CA THR A 140 3.65 -1.35 -12.62
C THR A 140 2.20 -0.90 -12.53
N ARG A 141 1.26 -1.80 -12.88
CA ARG A 141 -0.17 -1.66 -12.60
C ARG A 141 -0.57 -2.31 -11.26
N LEU A 142 0.32 -3.10 -10.67
CA LEU A 142 0.08 -3.74 -9.39
C LEU A 142 0.58 -2.85 -8.24
N ILE A 143 0.03 -3.07 -7.06
CA ILE A 143 0.48 -2.38 -5.84
C ILE A 143 1.96 -2.69 -5.60
N PRO A 144 2.87 -1.71 -5.58
CA PRO A 144 4.29 -1.96 -5.40
C PRO A 144 4.66 -2.17 -3.93
N ASN A 145 5.48 -3.17 -3.64
CA ASN A 145 6.19 -3.28 -2.37
C ASN A 145 7.25 -2.18 -2.26
N ILE A 146 7.57 -1.71 -1.05
CA ILE A 146 8.60 -0.68 -0.84
C ILE A 146 9.99 -1.15 -1.31
N HIS A 147 10.22 -2.45 -1.35
CA HIS A 147 11.45 -3.08 -1.82
C HIS A 147 11.35 -3.64 -3.24
N LEU A 148 10.32 -3.24 -4.02
CA LEU A 148 10.32 -3.47 -5.46
C LEU A 148 11.55 -2.80 -6.10
N LEU A 149 11.77 -1.52 -5.76
CA LEU A 149 13.08 -0.86 -5.79
C LEU A 149 13.37 -0.38 -4.37
N HIS A 150 14.60 -0.45 -3.92
CA HIS A 150 14.98 -0.25 -2.52
C HIS A 150 14.52 1.12 -1.98
N GLY A 151 13.71 1.11 -0.91
CA GLY A 151 13.12 2.33 -0.35
C GLY A 151 12.19 3.09 -1.33
N GLY A 152 11.65 2.41 -2.34
CA GLY A 152 11.10 2.98 -3.55
C GLY A 152 10.05 4.06 -3.37
N GLN A 153 10.22 5.17 -4.08
CA GLN A 153 9.24 6.25 -4.21
C GLN A 153 8.29 5.96 -5.39
N CYS A 154 7.01 6.25 -5.20
CA CYS A 154 5.97 5.97 -6.17
C CYS A 154 5.45 7.28 -6.80
N PHE A 155 5.45 7.34 -8.13
CA PHE A 155 4.86 8.41 -8.93
C PHE A 155 3.72 7.79 -9.73
N SER A 156 2.50 8.22 -9.45
CA SER A 156 1.32 7.56 -9.95
C SER A 156 0.62 8.33 -11.06
N MET A 157 -0.02 7.59 -11.97
CA MET A 157 -0.91 8.16 -12.98
C MET A 157 -2.17 8.74 -12.34
N TYR A 158 -2.67 8.10 -11.26
CA TYR A 158 -3.85 8.53 -10.53
C TYR A 158 -3.58 8.64 -9.04
N TRP A 159 -4.38 9.49 -8.36
CA TRP A 159 -4.50 9.48 -6.93
C TRP A 159 -5.97 9.62 -6.54
N TYR A 160 -6.31 9.16 -5.35
CA TYR A 160 -7.68 9.01 -4.91
C TYR A 160 -7.92 9.81 -3.64
N GLU A 161 -9.07 10.49 -3.59
CA GLU A 161 -9.56 11.23 -2.44
C GLU A 161 -10.89 10.64 -2.00
N LYS A 162 -11.05 10.39 -0.70
CA LYS A 162 -12.32 9.90 -0.16
C LYS A 162 -13.40 10.96 -0.35
N GLN A 163 -14.52 10.60 -0.95
CA GLN A 163 -15.67 11.49 -1.09
C GLN A 163 -16.16 11.91 0.30
N GLY A 164 -16.32 13.22 0.53
CA GLY A 164 -16.85 13.75 1.79
C GLY A 164 -18.32 13.33 2.02
N ALA A 165 -18.76 13.27 3.28
CA ALA A 165 -20.10 12.87 3.66
C ALA A 165 -21.23 13.72 3.00
N ASN A 166 -20.89 14.91 2.50
CA ASN A 166 -21.85 15.84 1.85
C ASN A 166 -21.89 15.71 0.32
N GLY A 167 -21.23 14.73 -0.28
CA GLY A 167 -21.28 14.50 -1.73
C GLY A 167 -20.74 15.65 -2.60
N GLN A 168 -20.15 16.68 -1.98
CA GLN A 168 -19.63 17.82 -2.72
C GLN A 168 -18.32 17.44 -3.41
N VAL A 169 -18.38 17.21 -4.73
CA VAL A 169 -17.25 17.27 -5.62
C VAL A 169 -16.81 18.74 -5.65
N LYS A 170 -15.68 19.09 -5.08
CA LYS A 170 -15.09 20.41 -5.22
C LYS A 170 -14.56 20.57 -6.65
N GLY A 171 -15.39 21.05 -7.54
CA GLY A 171 -15.00 21.36 -8.91
C GLY A 171 -16.20 21.25 -9.84
N LEU A 172 -16.78 22.39 -10.23
CA LEU A 172 -17.95 22.47 -11.10
C LEU A 172 -17.69 21.99 -12.54
N PHE A 173 -16.44 21.60 -12.88
CA PHE A 173 -15.99 21.35 -14.25
C PHE A 173 -15.23 20.03 -14.48
N ASP A 174 -14.93 19.28 -13.43
CA ASP A 174 -14.32 17.94 -13.60
C ASP A 174 -15.42 16.88 -13.55
N ALA A 175 -15.59 16.12 -14.63
CA ALA A 175 -16.29 14.85 -14.63
C ALA A 175 -15.46 13.85 -13.80
N ALA A 176 -15.43 14.07 -12.47
CA ALA A 176 -14.65 13.27 -11.55
C ALA A 176 -15.17 11.83 -11.60
N THR A 177 -14.31 10.91 -11.97
CA THR A 177 -14.64 9.49 -11.94
C THR A 177 -14.67 9.05 -10.47
N VAL A 178 -15.86 8.76 -9.96
CA VAL A 178 -16.04 8.19 -8.61
C VAL A 178 -15.96 6.67 -8.71
N VAL A 179 -15.06 6.07 -7.94
CA VAL A 179 -14.88 4.62 -7.82
C VAL A 179 -14.99 4.25 -6.35
N ASP A 180 -15.94 3.42 -5.99
CA ASP A 180 -16.17 2.91 -4.62
C ASP A 180 -16.11 3.99 -3.52
N GLY A 181 -16.73 5.16 -3.77
CA GLY A 181 -16.77 6.28 -2.82
C GLY A 181 -15.47 7.10 -2.76
N TYR A 182 -14.59 6.93 -3.74
CA TYR A 182 -13.38 7.74 -3.92
C TYR A 182 -13.41 8.50 -5.24
N ILE A 183 -12.99 9.74 -5.21
CA ILE A 183 -12.79 10.59 -6.39
C ILE A 183 -11.40 10.29 -6.93
N ARG A 184 -11.33 9.88 -8.20
CA ARG A 184 -10.05 9.69 -8.91
C ARG A 184 -9.60 10.99 -9.54
N HIS A 185 -8.36 11.37 -9.27
CA HIS A 185 -7.69 12.50 -9.85
C HIS A 185 -6.51 12.04 -10.72
N ASP A 186 -6.20 12.79 -11.78
CA ASP A 186 -5.03 12.54 -12.61
C ASP A 186 -3.75 13.06 -11.95
N GLY A 187 -2.66 12.31 -12.04
CA GLY A 187 -1.33 12.75 -11.63
C GLY A 187 -0.70 13.73 -12.61
N ILE A 188 -1.11 13.68 -13.89
CA ILE A 188 -0.73 14.67 -14.92
C ILE A 188 -1.80 15.75 -14.98
N THR A 189 -1.43 17.00 -14.75
CA THR A 189 -2.36 18.14 -14.76
C THR A 189 -2.80 18.50 -16.17
N ASP A 190 -3.96 19.16 -16.31
CA ASP A 190 -4.42 19.68 -17.60
C ASP A 190 -3.49 20.75 -18.17
N VAL A 191 -2.84 21.53 -17.30
CA VAL A 191 -1.82 22.51 -17.70
C VAL A 191 -0.61 21.81 -18.32
N ALA A 192 -0.14 20.70 -17.73
CA ALA A 192 0.94 19.92 -18.31
C ALA A 192 0.53 19.34 -19.68
N LEU A 193 -0.67 18.77 -19.79
CA LEU A 193 -1.20 18.26 -21.04
C LEU A 193 -1.25 19.34 -22.12
N ALA A 194 -1.79 20.53 -21.81
CA ALA A 194 -1.88 21.64 -22.74
C ALA A 194 -0.48 22.11 -23.21
N ASN A 195 0.50 22.17 -22.30
CA ASN A 195 1.87 22.54 -22.63
C ASN A 195 2.54 21.53 -23.57
N PHE A 196 2.35 20.21 -23.33
CA PHE A 196 2.87 19.17 -24.21
C PHE A 196 2.25 19.26 -25.61
N ARG A 197 0.92 19.37 -25.70
CA ARG A 197 0.21 19.52 -26.98
C ARG A 197 0.67 20.73 -27.77
N LYS A 198 0.86 21.86 -27.08
CA LYS A 198 1.36 23.10 -27.71
C LYS A 198 2.80 22.93 -28.19
N HIS A 199 3.67 22.34 -27.38
CA HIS A 199 5.10 22.20 -27.69
C HIS A 199 5.32 21.28 -28.91
N TYR A 200 4.62 20.16 -28.95
CA TYR A 200 4.77 19.16 -30.04
C TYR A 200 3.82 19.40 -31.23
N GLY A 201 2.90 20.36 -31.14
CA GLY A 201 1.91 20.63 -32.18
C GLY A 201 0.92 19.50 -32.43
N ASP A 202 0.71 18.61 -31.43
CA ASP A 202 -0.10 17.40 -31.55
C ASP A 202 -1.20 17.35 -30.49
N ALA A 203 -2.44 17.54 -30.94
CA ALA A 203 -3.62 17.52 -30.08
C ALA A 203 -4.01 16.09 -29.62
N SER A 204 -3.46 15.04 -30.24
CA SER A 204 -3.75 13.64 -29.90
C SER A 204 -3.02 13.17 -28.64
N ILE A 205 -2.01 13.91 -28.16
CA ILE A 205 -1.27 13.58 -26.93
C ILE A 205 -2.24 13.43 -25.76
N THR A 206 -2.10 12.33 -25.02
CA THR A 206 -2.90 12.00 -23.84
C THR A 206 -2.04 12.12 -22.57
N LYS A 207 -2.68 12.21 -21.41
CA LYS A 207 -1.98 12.18 -20.11
C LYS A 207 -1.19 10.89 -19.91
N GLU A 208 -1.74 9.76 -20.39
CA GLU A 208 -1.05 8.47 -20.35
C GLU A 208 0.21 8.46 -21.23
N ALA A 209 0.14 9.08 -22.42
CA ALA A 209 1.31 9.23 -23.29
C ALA A 209 2.42 10.04 -22.60
N ILE A 210 2.07 11.13 -21.90
CA ILE A 210 3.03 11.92 -21.12
C ILE A 210 3.63 11.08 -19.99
N PHE A 211 2.83 10.29 -19.30
CA PHE A 211 3.31 9.42 -18.23
C PHE A 211 4.35 8.41 -18.75
N PHE A 212 4.07 7.74 -19.87
CA PHE A 212 5.02 6.83 -20.49
C PHE A 212 6.23 7.53 -21.13
N TYR A 213 6.06 8.74 -21.63
CA TYR A 213 7.19 9.57 -22.06
C TYR A 213 8.16 9.84 -20.90
N CYS A 214 7.65 10.25 -19.74
CA CYS A 214 8.48 10.42 -18.54
C CYS A 214 9.20 9.11 -18.16
N TYR A 215 8.51 7.97 -18.23
CA TYR A 215 9.13 6.66 -17.98
C TYR A 215 10.24 6.35 -18.99
N GLY A 216 10.01 6.66 -20.28
CA GLY A 216 11.03 6.50 -21.33
C GLY A 216 12.27 7.35 -21.09
N VAL A 217 12.10 8.62 -20.71
CA VAL A 217 13.21 9.53 -20.39
C VAL A 217 14.06 9.00 -19.21
N LEU A 218 13.42 8.39 -18.20
CA LEU A 218 14.15 7.77 -17.08
C LEU A 218 15.02 6.57 -17.48
N HIS A 219 14.86 6.04 -18.68
CA HIS A 219 15.68 4.97 -19.28
C HIS A 219 16.61 5.46 -20.36
N SER A 220 16.61 6.78 -20.65
CA SER A 220 17.56 7.36 -21.61
C SER A 220 18.98 7.30 -21.04
N PRO A 221 19.96 6.93 -21.85
CA PRO A 221 21.36 6.95 -21.44
C PRO A 221 21.97 8.35 -21.35
N GLU A 222 21.24 9.41 -21.77
CA GLU A 222 21.66 10.82 -21.77
C GLU A 222 21.23 11.54 -20.49
#